data_0a6dd90ee114b5e9a09c0280401d8138
#
_entry.id   0a6dd90ee114b5e9a09c0280401d8138
#
_cell.length_a   1.000
_cell.length_b   1.000
_cell.length_c   1.000
_cell.angle_alpha   90.00
_cell.angle_beta   90.00
_cell.angle_gamma   90.00
#
_symmetry.space_group_name_H-M   'P 1'
#
loop_
_entity.id
_entity.type
_entity.pdbx_description
1 polymer ?
#
loop_
_entity_poly.entity_id
_entity_poly.type
_entity_poly.pdbx_seq_one_letter_code
_entity_poly.pdbx_strand_id
1 'polypeptide(L)'
;MTRTVLLGAMKDKFADIYTVVREAQKRAIGKIRSGVRMSEVDFAARGYIHSRGYGKYFGHSVGHGVGMKVHELPSVSRTSKDFLKKGMITTIEPAIYIPGFGGVRIEDMVLVTNKGCEILT
;
A
#
# COMPACT_ATOMS: atom_id res chain seq x y z
N MET A 1 7.62 -2.46 -8.00
CA MET A 1 6.65 -1.45 -8.49
C MET A 1 5.52 -2.13 -9.24
N THR A 2 4.27 -1.77 -8.96
CA THR A 2 3.08 -2.23 -9.70
C THR A 2 2.28 -1.02 -10.18
N ARG A 3 1.81 -1.08 -11.42
CA ARG A 3 0.84 -0.14 -11.99
C ARG A 3 -0.31 -0.92 -12.62
N THR A 4 -1.53 -0.50 -12.35
CA THR A 4 -2.70 -1.03 -13.05
C THR A 4 -2.99 -0.13 -14.24
N VAL A 5 -3.00 -0.71 -15.42
CA VAL A 5 -3.35 -0.03 -16.68
C VAL A 5 -4.64 -0.65 -17.24
N LEU A 6 -5.46 0.17 -17.86
CA LEU A 6 -6.69 -0.28 -18.50
C LEU A 6 -6.53 -0.19 -20.02
N LEU A 7 -6.86 -1.29 -20.70
CA LEU A 7 -6.95 -1.32 -22.16
C LEU A 7 -8.43 -1.22 -22.55
N GLY A 8 -8.77 -0.17 -23.33
CA GLY A 8 -10.13 0.10 -23.78
C GLY A 8 -10.91 1.06 -22.87
N ALA A 9 -12.23 1.01 -22.91
CA ALA A 9 -13.10 1.92 -22.19
C ALA A 9 -13.13 1.62 -20.68
N MET A 10 -12.93 2.65 -19.86
CA MET A 10 -13.00 2.54 -18.41
C MET A 10 -14.46 2.43 -17.96
N LYS A 11 -14.79 1.36 -17.23
CA LYS A 11 -16.08 1.23 -16.55
C LYS A 11 -16.04 2.02 -15.23
N ASP A 12 -17.14 2.68 -14.85
CA ASP A 12 -17.22 3.53 -13.65
C ASP A 12 -16.71 2.83 -12.38
N LYS A 13 -17.08 1.57 -12.20
CA LYS A 13 -16.62 0.79 -11.05
C LYS A 13 -15.10 0.59 -11.02
N PHE A 14 -14.43 0.47 -12.17
CA PHE A 14 -12.96 0.39 -12.22
C PHE A 14 -12.32 1.74 -11.86
N ALA A 15 -12.90 2.84 -12.34
CA ALA A 15 -12.45 4.19 -12.01
C ALA A 15 -12.56 4.44 -10.49
N ASP A 16 -13.68 4.03 -9.87
CA ASP A 16 -13.86 4.14 -8.41
C ASP A 16 -12.82 3.32 -7.65
N ILE A 17 -12.66 2.03 -7.97
CA ILE A 17 -11.67 1.16 -7.31
C ILE A 17 -10.25 1.71 -7.48
N TYR A 18 -9.89 2.16 -8.68
CA TYR A 18 -8.58 2.76 -8.93
C TYR A 18 -8.33 3.99 -8.05
N THR A 19 -9.33 4.86 -7.97
CA THR A 19 -9.27 6.08 -7.15
C THR A 19 -9.13 5.74 -5.67
N VAL A 20 -9.87 4.74 -5.18
CA VAL A 20 -9.79 4.27 -3.79
C VAL A 20 -8.40 3.71 -3.48
N VAL A 21 -7.85 2.85 -4.34
CA VAL A 21 -6.51 2.27 -4.12
C VAL A 21 -5.42 3.34 -4.15
N ARG A 22 -5.48 4.28 -5.11
CA ARG A 22 -4.53 5.38 -5.21
C ARG A 22 -4.56 6.29 -3.97
N GLU A 23 -5.73 6.60 -3.48
CA GLU A 23 -5.88 7.42 -2.27
C GLU A 23 -5.42 6.66 -1.01
N ALA A 24 -5.71 5.36 -0.92
CA ALA A 24 -5.22 4.51 0.15
C ALA A 24 -3.68 4.48 0.19
N GLN A 25 -3.03 4.35 -0.98
CA GLN A 25 -1.58 4.40 -1.08
C GLN A 25 -1.01 5.74 -0.61
N LYS A 26 -1.57 6.86 -1.06
CA LYS A 26 -1.16 8.20 -0.62
C LYS A 26 -1.24 8.37 0.90
N ARG A 27 -2.30 7.86 1.52
CA ARG A 27 -2.49 7.90 2.97
C ARG A 27 -1.43 7.09 3.71
N ALA A 28 -1.11 5.89 3.21
CA ALA A 28 -0.04 5.06 3.77
C ALA A 28 1.33 5.75 3.63
N ILE A 29 1.68 6.24 2.43
CA ILE A 29 2.93 6.97 2.17
C ILE A 29 3.04 8.20 3.07
N GLY A 30 1.96 8.96 3.26
CA GLY A 30 1.93 10.14 4.13
C GLY A 30 2.14 9.85 5.62
N LYS A 31 2.05 8.57 6.05
CA LYS A 31 2.38 8.14 7.42
C LYS A 31 3.84 7.77 7.60
N ILE A 32 4.58 7.52 6.51
CA ILE A 32 5.94 6.99 6.58
C ILE A 32 6.91 8.05 7.08
N ARG A 33 7.55 7.76 8.20
CA ARG A 33 8.74 8.43 8.72
C ARG A 33 9.40 7.56 9.79
N SER A 34 10.63 7.82 10.12
CA SER A 34 11.31 7.11 11.20
C SER A 34 10.54 7.24 12.53
N GLY A 35 10.43 6.14 13.27
CA GLY A 35 9.74 6.06 14.56
C GLY A 35 8.22 5.75 14.46
N VAL A 36 7.63 5.71 13.27
CA VAL A 36 6.23 5.30 13.10
C VAL A 36 6.13 3.78 13.15
N ARG A 37 5.12 3.27 13.83
CA ARG A 37 4.82 1.83 13.85
C ARG A 37 4.29 1.38 12.49
N MET A 38 4.79 0.27 11.97
CA MET A 38 4.41 -0.23 10.65
C MET A 38 2.91 -0.57 10.54
N SER A 39 2.28 -1.00 11.64
CA SER A 39 0.83 -1.22 11.67
C SER A 39 0.02 0.07 11.45
N GLU A 40 0.54 1.25 11.85
CA GLU A 40 -0.15 2.53 11.58
C GLU A 40 -0.14 2.88 10.09
N VAL A 41 0.93 2.51 9.38
CA VAL A 41 1.00 2.67 7.92
C VAL A 41 -0.02 1.77 7.23
N ASP A 42 -0.13 0.49 7.64
CA ASP A 42 -1.14 -0.44 7.13
C ASP A 42 -2.56 0.07 7.42
N PHE A 43 -2.81 0.53 8.65
CA PHE A 43 -4.12 1.06 9.03
C PHE A 43 -4.53 2.30 8.23
N ALA A 44 -3.59 3.14 7.83
CA ALA A 44 -3.90 4.33 7.03
C ALA A 44 -4.48 3.97 5.65
N ALA A 45 -3.95 2.93 5.00
CA ALA A 45 -4.51 2.41 3.75
C ALA A 45 -5.77 1.58 3.98
N ARG A 46 -5.68 0.58 4.86
CA ARG A 46 -6.73 -0.41 5.13
C ARG A 46 -8.00 0.23 5.67
N GLY A 47 -7.87 1.16 6.61
CA GLY A 47 -9.00 1.89 7.19
C GLY A 47 -9.75 2.69 6.13
N TYR A 48 -9.03 3.32 5.21
CA TYR A 48 -9.66 4.04 4.10
C TYR A 48 -10.36 3.09 3.12
N ILE A 49 -9.72 2.00 2.69
CA ILE A 49 -10.35 0.99 1.83
C ILE A 49 -11.60 0.41 2.50
N HIS A 50 -11.54 0.16 3.81
CA HIS A 50 -12.71 -0.32 4.58
C HIS A 50 -13.85 0.70 4.60
N SER A 51 -13.56 1.99 4.85
CA SER A 51 -14.56 3.07 4.87
C SER A 51 -15.25 3.28 3.52
N ARG A 52 -14.61 2.83 2.42
CA ARG A 52 -15.15 2.86 1.07
C ARG A 52 -15.93 1.58 0.70
N GLY A 53 -16.15 0.67 1.65
CA GLY A 53 -16.90 -0.58 1.45
C GLY A 53 -16.11 -1.73 0.83
N TYR A 54 -14.79 -1.57 0.61
CA TYR A 54 -13.95 -2.56 -0.05
C TYR A 54 -13.07 -3.38 0.90
N GLY A 55 -13.25 -3.26 2.22
CA GLY A 55 -12.36 -3.86 3.23
C GLY A 55 -12.14 -5.37 3.08
N LYS A 56 -13.18 -6.14 2.71
CA LYS A 56 -13.08 -7.59 2.50
C LYS A 56 -12.25 -8.00 1.27
N TYR A 57 -11.95 -7.05 0.40
CA TYR A 57 -11.22 -7.28 -0.84
C TYR A 57 -9.73 -6.88 -0.75
N PHE A 58 -9.26 -6.44 0.42
CA PHE A 58 -7.85 -6.17 0.70
C PHE A 58 -7.30 -7.18 1.72
N GLY A 59 -6.81 -8.31 1.21
CA GLY A 59 -6.48 -9.50 2.01
C GLY A 59 -5.01 -9.69 2.40
N HIS A 60 -4.07 -8.79 2.01
CA HIS A 60 -2.63 -8.93 2.29
C HIS A 60 -2.06 -7.73 3.06
N SER A 61 -0.79 -7.77 3.45
CA SER A 61 -0.06 -6.65 4.05
C SER A 61 0.04 -5.47 3.09
N VAL A 62 0.10 -4.25 3.60
CA VAL A 62 0.26 -3.06 2.74
C VAL A 62 1.66 -2.95 2.15
N GLY A 63 2.65 -3.68 2.69
CA GLY A 63 4.01 -3.68 2.17
C GLY A 63 4.96 -4.61 2.91
N HIS A 64 6.19 -4.65 2.45
CA HIS A 64 7.25 -5.51 2.97
C HIS A 64 8.63 -4.90 2.70
N GLY A 65 9.65 -5.41 3.40
CA GLY A 65 11.06 -5.08 3.13
C GLY A 65 11.49 -5.56 1.74
N VAL A 66 12.52 -4.94 1.22
CA VAL A 66 13.06 -5.22 -0.12
C VAL A 66 14.52 -5.67 0.00
N GLY A 67 14.88 -6.75 -0.70
CA GLY A 67 16.22 -7.30 -0.77
C GLY A 67 16.36 -8.36 -1.86
N MET A 68 17.00 -9.47 -1.56
CA MET A 68 17.23 -10.55 -2.55
C MET A 68 15.99 -11.42 -2.79
N LYS A 69 15.11 -11.51 -1.80
CA LYS A 69 13.83 -12.23 -1.93
C LYS A 69 12.71 -11.26 -2.32
N VAL A 70 11.67 -11.80 -2.99
CA VAL A 70 10.50 -11.00 -3.37
C VAL A 70 9.85 -10.34 -2.15
N HIS A 71 9.73 -11.09 -1.05
CA HIS A 71 9.21 -10.58 0.22
C HIS A 71 10.26 -10.79 1.31
N GLU A 72 10.66 -9.69 1.95
CA GLU A 72 11.56 -9.72 3.10
C GLU A 72 10.95 -9.02 4.31
N LEU A 73 11.47 -9.32 5.49
CA LEU A 73 11.14 -8.57 6.69
C LEU A 73 11.79 -7.17 6.66
N PRO A 74 11.18 -6.21 7.34
CA PRO A 74 9.95 -6.33 8.12
C PRO A 74 8.68 -6.23 7.27
N SER A 75 7.57 -6.80 7.76
CA SER A 75 6.26 -6.67 7.10
C SER A 75 5.52 -5.42 7.56
N VAL A 76 5.06 -4.61 6.63
CA VAL A 76 4.18 -3.47 6.91
C VAL A 76 2.73 -3.98 6.91
N SER A 77 2.29 -4.49 8.05
CA SER A 77 1.00 -5.17 8.21
C SER A 77 0.26 -4.71 9.45
N ARG A 78 -1.04 -4.99 9.52
CA ARG A 78 -1.89 -4.65 10.66
C ARG A 78 -1.42 -5.25 12.00
N THR A 79 -0.67 -6.35 11.97
CA THR A 79 -0.18 -7.05 13.15
C THR A 79 1.27 -6.74 13.48
N SER A 80 1.95 -5.94 12.64
CA SER A 80 3.36 -5.60 12.86
C SER A 80 3.54 -4.80 14.16
N LYS A 81 4.53 -5.22 14.95
CA LYS A 81 4.98 -4.52 16.17
C LYS A 81 6.22 -3.66 15.91
N ASP A 82 6.81 -3.78 14.73
CA ASP A 82 8.03 -3.10 14.33
C ASP A 82 7.82 -1.63 14.02
N PHE A 83 8.90 -0.86 14.13
CA PHE A 83 8.93 0.56 13.82
C PHE A 83 9.78 0.81 12.57
N LEU A 84 9.35 1.75 11.75
CA LEU A 84 10.14 2.26 10.64
C LEU A 84 11.41 2.94 11.17
N LYS A 85 12.55 2.67 10.53
CA LYS A 85 13.83 3.31 10.83
C LYS A 85 14.35 4.02 9.59
N LYS A 86 15.04 5.15 9.78
CA LYS A 86 15.73 5.84 8.69
C LYS A 86 16.62 4.89 7.92
N GLY A 87 16.59 4.96 6.60
CA GLY A 87 17.35 4.10 5.68
C GLY A 87 16.67 2.81 5.30
N MET A 88 15.54 2.44 5.93
CA MET A 88 14.75 1.28 5.47
C MET A 88 14.13 1.55 4.11
N ILE A 89 14.12 0.53 3.26
CA ILE A 89 13.34 0.51 2.02
C ILE A 89 12.19 -0.48 2.20
N THR A 90 10.98 -0.07 1.86
CA THR A 90 9.79 -0.91 1.93
C THR A 90 8.87 -0.64 0.75
N THR A 91 8.05 -1.63 0.36
CA THR A 91 6.95 -1.43 -0.59
C THR A 91 5.74 -0.84 0.10
N ILE A 92 4.90 -0.12 -0.66
CA ILE A 92 3.55 0.30 -0.26
C ILE A 92 2.63 -0.01 -1.43
N GLU A 93 1.81 -1.07 -1.26
CA GLU A 93 1.09 -1.75 -2.33
C GLU A 93 -0.36 -2.11 -1.99
N PRO A 94 -1.17 -1.18 -1.51
CA PRO A 94 -2.58 -1.49 -1.27
C PRO A 94 -3.27 -1.96 -2.54
N ALA A 95 -4.24 -2.87 -2.37
CA ALA A 95 -4.98 -3.43 -3.49
C ALA A 95 -6.44 -3.71 -3.12
N ILE A 96 -7.27 -3.81 -4.15
CA ILE A 96 -8.65 -4.30 -4.07
C ILE A 96 -8.81 -5.37 -5.14
N TYR A 97 -9.13 -6.60 -4.74
CA TYR A 97 -9.37 -7.74 -5.63
C TYR A 97 -10.79 -8.25 -5.47
N ILE A 98 -11.63 -8.07 -6.48
CA ILE A 98 -13.04 -8.48 -6.48
C ILE A 98 -13.20 -9.75 -7.32
N PRO A 99 -13.53 -10.92 -6.71
CA PRO A 99 -13.75 -12.16 -7.44
C PRO A 99 -14.78 -11.99 -8.56
N GLY A 100 -14.47 -12.55 -9.73
CA GLY A 100 -15.33 -12.46 -10.93
C GLY A 100 -15.41 -11.09 -11.60
N PHE A 101 -14.72 -10.07 -11.05
CA PHE A 101 -14.72 -8.73 -11.63
C PHE A 101 -13.31 -8.27 -12.05
N GLY A 102 -12.31 -8.38 -11.17
CA GLY A 102 -10.94 -7.94 -11.40
C GLY A 102 -10.36 -7.24 -10.19
N GLY A 103 -9.19 -6.61 -10.36
CA GLY A 103 -8.52 -5.94 -9.25
C GLY A 103 -7.64 -4.78 -9.69
N VAL A 104 -7.28 -3.98 -8.69
CA VAL A 104 -6.33 -2.86 -8.81
C VAL A 104 -5.29 -2.99 -7.71
N ARG A 105 -4.01 -2.86 -8.08
CA ARG A 105 -2.87 -2.65 -7.17
C ARG A 105 -2.02 -1.51 -7.70
N ILE A 106 -1.62 -0.63 -6.81
CA ILE A 106 -0.66 0.44 -7.09
C ILE A 106 0.43 0.32 -6.03
N GLU A 107 1.67 0.18 -6.48
CA GLU A 107 2.81 -0.07 -5.60
C GLU A 107 3.97 0.85 -5.93
N ASP A 108 4.55 1.44 -4.90
CA ASP A 108 5.86 2.09 -4.95
C ASP A 108 6.79 1.53 -3.88
N MET A 109 8.10 1.59 -4.17
CA MET A 109 9.13 1.45 -3.16
C MET A 109 9.44 2.82 -2.58
N VAL A 110 9.64 2.87 -1.27
CA VAL A 110 9.96 4.12 -0.55
C VAL A 110 11.16 3.94 0.36
N LEU A 111 12.01 4.95 0.41
CA LEU A 111 13.11 5.09 1.37
C LEU A 111 12.64 5.91 2.57
N VAL A 112 12.72 5.34 3.76
CA VAL A 112 12.33 6.02 5.01
C VAL A 112 13.36 7.07 5.40
N THR A 113 12.91 8.30 5.64
CA THR A 113 13.73 9.40 6.16
C THR A 113 13.29 9.79 7.58
N ASN A 114 13.97 10.75 8.20
CA ASN A 114 13.60 11.24 9.53
C ASN A 114 12.22 11.93 9.54
N LYS A 115 11.87 12.65 8.48
CA LYS A 115 10.67 13.50 8.43
C LYS A 115 9.57 12.98 7.48
N GLY A 116 9.85 11.92 6.73
CA GLY A 116 8.93 11.38 5.72
C GLY A 116 9.56 10.21 4.98
N CYS A 117 9.34 10.14 3.67
CA CYS A 117 9.99 9.18 2.80
C CYS A 117 10.27 9.78 1.42
N GLU A 118 11.16 9.13 0.69
CA GLU A 118 11.44 9.37 -0.71
C GLU A 118 10.83 8.23 -1.53
N ILE A 119 10.09 8.54 -2.57
CA ILE A 119 9.52 7.55 -3.50
C ILE A 119 10.60 7.22 -4.52
N LEU A 120 10.94 5.93 -4.63
CA LEU A 120 12.03 5.44 -5.48
C LEU A 120 11.55 4.93 -6.86
N THR A 121 10.23 4.68 -7.04
CA THR A 121 9.67 4.10 -8.28
C THR A 121 8.44 4.81 -8.79
#